data_2a635fed3a448b1b535c9b87210f0afe
#
_entry.id   2a635fed3a448b1b535c9b87210f0afe
#
_cell.length_a   1.000
_cell.length_b   1.000
_cell.length_c   1.000
_cell.angle_alpha   90.00
_cell.angle_beta   90.00
_cell.angle_gamma   90.00
#
_symmetry.space_group_name_H-M   'P 1'
#
loop_
_entity.id
_entity.type
_entity.pdbx_description
1 polymer ?
#
loop_
_entity_poly.entity_id
_entity_poly.type
_entity_poly.pdbx_seq_one_letter_code
_entity_poly.pdbx_strand_id
1 'polypeptide(L)'
;MQESSRNQYYEQFVNNLKESQTVQDYLLERGFNIDFIKSGNFGFCSSYSKYMFPLLRGRLIVPIRDVHGRLIALAGRQVPDFIEVTIASFWDTFKSEPAKADDRINKWLKGKWINEPYQKSRHLFNLDRAKSNIRDCNFVFIVEGYFDVLILKQKGIENVVALCGTALSEYHLALLYRYCDRVVLLLDGDDAGRLASEKIIQKLNDNNFIGKILHLPEKCDPDDFVINYGPQNLIDAANQLLDSEQSFLKIIVS
;
A
#
# COMPACT_ATOMS: atom_id res chain seq x y z
N MET A 1 -18.76 11.26 -4.31
CA MET A 1 -18.84 10.76 -5.71
C MET A 1 -19.48 9.39 -5.68
N GLN A 2 -20.38 9.08 -6.63
CA GLN A 2 -20.97 7.75 -6.73
C GLN A 2 -19.91 6.74 -7.18
N GLU A 3 -20.00 5.50 -6.73
CA GLU A 3 -19.04 4.42 -7.04
C GLU A 3 -18.88 4.20 -8.56
N SER A 4 -19.96 4.25 -9.33
CA SER A 4 -19.96 4.12 -10.78
C SER A 4 -19.04 5.14 -11.47
N SER A 5 -19.09 6.40 -11.05
CA SER A 5 -18.23 7.46 -11.59
C SER A 5 -16.76 7.22 -11.25
N ARG A 6 -16.44 6.75 -10.02
CA ARG A 6 -15.06 6.48 -9.62
C ARG A 6 -14.48 5.31 -10.43
N ASN A 7 -15.26 4.25 -10.64
CA ASN A 7 -14.84 3.12 -11.47
C ASN A 7 -14.54 3.54 -12.91
N GLN A 8 -15.40 4.36 -13.53
CA GLN A 8 -15.18 4.88 -14.90
C GLN A 8 -13.87 5.68 -15.00
N TYR A 9 -13.59 6.56 -14.03
CA TYR A 9 -12.33 7.31 -14.01
C TYR A 9 -11.12 6.39 -13.78
N TYR A 10 -11.26 5.38 -12.92
CA TYR A 10 -10.16 4.46 -12.69
C TYR A 10 -9.83 3.63 -13.94
N GLU A 11 -10.81 3.18 -14.69
CA GLU A 11 -10.60 2.53 -15.99
C GLU A 11 -9.86 3.45 -16.98
N GLN A 12 -10.22 4.73 -17.02
CA GLN A 12 -9.49 5.73 -17.81
C GLN A 12 -8.04 5.86 -17.33
N PHE A 13 -7.78 5.88 -16.01
CA PHE A 13 -6.43 5.96 -15.47
C PHE A 13 -5.59 4.73 -15.79
N VAL A 14 -6.19 3.54 -15.79
CA VAL A 14 -5.52 2.31 -16.26
C VAL A 14 -5.11 2.42 -17.72
N ASN A 15 -5.95 2.98 -18.57
CA ASN A 15 -5.61 3.20 -19.98
C ASN A 15 -4.53 4.28 -20.16
N ASN A 16 -4.62 5.40 -19.44
CA ASN A 16 -3.57 6.43 -19.44
C ASN A 16 -2.19 5.88 -19.03
N LEU A 17 -2.15 4.95 -18.07
CA LEU A 17 -0.90 4.30 -17.68
C LEU A 17 -0.29 3.49 -18.83
N LYS A 18 -1.11 2.78 -19.62
CA LYS A 18 -0.62 2.00 -20.78
C LYS A 18 0.03 2.89 -21.85
N GLU A 19 -0.38 4.16 -21.90
CA GLU A 19 0.14 5.15 -22.86
C GLU A 19 1.32 5.97 -22.32
N SER A 20 1.59 5.92 -21.01
CA SER A 20 2.66 6.70 -20.35
C SER A 20 3.90 5.87 -20.11
N GLN A 21 4.87 5.94 -21.03
CA GLN A 21 6.15 5.23 -20.88
C GLN A 21 6.87 5.66 -19.60
N THR A 22 6.95 6.96 -19.31
CA THR A 22 7.61 7.50 -18.09
C THR A 22 7.08 6.87 -16.81
N VAL A 23 5.74 6.69 -16.69
CA VAL A 23 5.15 6.09 -15.48
C VAL A 23 5.39 4.57 -15.43
N GLN A 24 5.42 3.91 -16.60
CA GLN A 24 5.80 2.49 -16.67
C GLN A 24 7.26 2.30 -16.28
N ASP A 25 8.19 3.13 -16.77
CA ASP A 25 9.61 3.09 -16.43
C ASP A 25 9.82 3.29 -14.93
N TYR A 26 9.14 4.27 -14.33
CA TYR A 26 9.15 4.47 -12.87
C TYR A 26 8.72 3.21 -12.11
N LEU A 27 7.68 2.50 -12.57
CA LEU A 27 7.23 1.26 -11.93
C LEU A 27 8.23 0.11 -12.13
N LEU A 28 8.86 0.01 -13.31
CA LEU A 28 9.91 -0.97 -13.59
C LEU A 28 11.12 -0.74 -12.66
N GLU A 29 11.56 0.51 -12.49
CA GLU A 29 12.63 0.88 -11.54
C GLU A 29 12.28 0.56 -10.09
N ARG A 30 10.99 0.56 -9.73
CA ARG A 30 10.47 0.15 -8.42
C ARG A 30 10.31 -1.36 -8.27
N GLY A 31 10.75 -2.17 -9.23
CA GLY A 31 10.75 -3.64 -9.17
C GLY A 31 9.46 -4.31 -9.65
N PHE A 32 8.51 -3.56 -10.22
CA PHE A 32 7.32 -4.15 -10.84
C PHE A 32 7.63 -4.66 -12.25
N ASN A 33 7.11 -5.83 -12.60
CA ASN A 33 7.21 -6.34 -13.97
C ASN A 33 6.06 -5.80 -14.85
N ILE A 34 6.25 -5.88 -16.17
CA ILE A 34 5.30 -5.29 -17.13
C ILE A 34 3.91 -5.93 -17.08
N ASP A 35 3.82 -7.23 -16.82
CA ASP A 35 2.54 -7.95 -16.75
C ASP A 35 1.73 -7.49 -15.53
N PHE A 36 2.40 -7.32 -14.38
CA PHE A 36 1.78 -6.81 -13.17
C PHE A 36 1.35 -5.33 -13.31
N ILE A 37 2.16 -4.50 -13.99
CA ILE A 37 1.82 -3.12 -14.32
C ILE A 37 0.54 -3.07 -15.16
N LYS A 38 0.41 -3.93 -16.17
CA LYS A 38 -0.74 -3.98 -17.08
C LYS A 38 -1.97 -4.67 -16.52
N SER A 39 -1.87 -5.36 -15.37
CA SER A 39 -2.97 -6.15 -14.80
C SER A 39 -4.09 -5.35 -14.14
N GLY A 40 -4.04 -4.00 -14.18
CA GLY A 40 -5.06 -3.14 -13.60
C GLY A 40 -4.90 -2.88 -12.08
N ASN A 41 -3.71 -3.13 -11.54
CA ASN A 41 -3.37 -2.74 -10.17
C ASN A 41 -3.01 -1.27 -10.03
N PHE A 42 -2.68 -0.61 -11.15
CA PHE A 42 -2.25 0.77 -11.24
C PHE A 42 -3.03 1.53 -12.30
N GLY A 43 -3.08 2.85 -12.13
CA GLY A 43 -3.52 3.80 -13.12
C GLY A 43 -2.63 5.04 -13.13
N PHE A 44 -2.84 5.94 -14.08
CA PHE A 44 -2.19 7.24 -14.12
C PHE A 44 -3.21 8.34 -14.33
N CYS A 45 -3.31 9.26 -13.37
CA CYS A 45 -4.15 10.45 -13.50
C CYS A 45 -3.35 11.54 -14.22
N SER A 46 -3.56 11.69 -15.52
CA SER A 46 -2.86 12.74 -16.29
C SER A 46 -3.16 14.14 -15.75
N SER A 47 -2.30 15.11 -16.04
CA SER A 47 -2.45 16.51 -15.65
C SER A 47 -3.72 17.16 -16.22
N TYR A 48 -4.19 16.69 -17.36
CA TYR A 48 -5.40 17.19 -18.04
C TYR A 48 -6.69 16.50 -17.60
N SER A 49 -6.61 15.57 -16.64
CA SER A 49 -7.78 14.86 -16.15
C SER A 49 -8.83 15.80 -15.56
N LYS A 50 -10.10 15.59 -15.92
CA LYS A 50 -11.25 16.28 -15.32
C LYS A 50 -11.72 15.67 -14.01
N TYR A 51 -10.92 14.77 -13.43
CA TYR A 51 -11.25 14.15 -12.16
C TYR A 51 -11.46 15.18 -11.05
N MET A 52 -12.53 15.00 -10.25
CA MET A 52 -12.98 15.98 -9.26
C MET A 52 -12.00 16.21 -8.11
N PHE A 53 -11.03 15.30 -7.89
CA PHE A 53 -10.00 15.45 -6.88
C PHE A 53 -8.67 15.85 -7.54
N PRO A 54 -8.43 17.15 -7.78
CA PRO A 54 -7.32 17.62 -8.60
C PRO A 54 -5.93 17.28 -8.04
N LEU A 55 -5.86 16.94 -6.75
CA LEU A 55 -4.62 16.52 -6.08
C LEU A 55 -4.03 15.21 -6.60
N LEU A 56 -4.83 14.42 -7.33
CA LEU A 56 -4.36 13.17 -7.95
C LEU A 56 -3.77 13.39 -9.36
N ARG A 57 -3.89 14.58 -9.93
CA ARG A 57 -3.34 14.87 -11.27
C ARG A 57 -1.82 14.76 -11.26
N GLY A 58 -1.25 14.18 -12.32
CA GLY A 58 0.17 13.90 -12.44
C GLY A 58 0.67 12.79 -11.52
N ARG A 59 -0.22 11.96 -10.95
CA ARG A 59 0.15 10.90 -10.01
C ARG A 59 -0.14 9.52 -10.54
N LEU A 60 0.70 8.58 -10.16
CA LEU A 60 0.41 7.15 -10.25
C LEU A 60 -0.73 6.84 -9.26
N ILE A 61 -1.73 6.09 -9.71
CA ILE A 61 -2.94 5.81 -8.94
C ILE A 61 -2.98 4.35 -8.51
N VAL A 62 -3.29 4.14 -7.23
CA VAL A 62 -3.58 2.83 -6.63
C VAL A 62 -5.03 2.83 -6.15
N PRO A 63 -5.85 1.83 -6.55
CA PRO A 63 -7.25 1.76 -6.14
C PRO A 63 -7.36 1.22 -4.71
N ILE A 64 -8.15 1.89 -3.88
CA ILE A 64 -8.48 1.44 -2.51
C ILE A 64 -9.88 0.85 -2.55
N ARG A 65 -9.98 -0.43 -2.18
CA ARG A 65 -11.24 -1.19 -2.18
C ARG A 65 -11.64 -1.59 -0.77
N ASP A 66 -12.93 -1.68 -0.54
CA ASP A 66 -13.44 -2.30 0.69
C ASP A 66 -13.34 -3.83 0.61
N VAL A 67 -13.66 -4.54 1.70
CA VAL A 67 -13.60 -6.01 1.78
C VAL A 67 -14.49 -6.74 0.75
N HIS A 68 -15.45 -6.04 0.14
CA HIS A 68 -16.32 -6.57 -0.91
C HIS A 68 -15.80 -6.27 -2.33
N GLY A 69 -14.66 -5.59 -2.45
CA GLY A 69 -14.05 -5.22 -3.73
C GLY A 69 -14.58 -3.92 -4.33
N ARG A 70 -15.47 -3.18 -3.65
CA ARG A 70 -15.98 -1.89 -4.14
C ARG A 70 -14.92 -0.81 -4.04
N LEU A 71 -14.73 -0.03 -5.09
CA LEU A 71 -13.76 1.07 -5.13
C LEU A 71 -14.23 2.25 -4.26
N ILE A 72 -13.62 2.42 -3.10
CA ILE A 72 -14.01 3.42 -2.10
C ILE A 72 -13.18 4.70 -2.16
N ALA A 73 -11.93 4.62 -2.59
CA ALA A 73 -11.03 5.77 -2.73
C ALA A 73 -9.89 5.46 -3.72
N LEU A 74 -9.14 6.49 -4.06
CA LEU A 74 -7.92 6.41 -4.85
C LEU A 74 -6.75 6.98 -4.04
N ALA A 75 -5.59 6.30 -4.09
CA ALA A 75 -4.32 6.78 -3.58
C ALA A 75 -3.45 7.24 -4.75
N GLY A 76 -2.84 8.41 -4.62
CA GLY A 76 -1.93 8.99 -5.62
C GLY A 76 -0.48 9.01 -5.15
N ARG A 77 0.39 8.25 -5.79
CA ARG A 77 1.83 8.26 -5.58
C ARG A 77 2.48 9.34 -6.43
N GLN A 78 3.35 10.15 -5.84
CA GLN A 78 4.17 11.09 -6.59
C GLN A 78 5.13 10.34 -7.51
N VAL A 79 5.11 10.69 -8.79
CA VAL A 79 6.12 10.29 -9.78
C VAL A 79 7.07 11.46 -9.94
N PRO A 80 8.39 11.29 -9.77
CA PRO A 80 9.36 12.40 -9.76
C PRO A 80 9.24 13.34 -10.96
N ASP A 81 9.13 12.80 -12.16
CA ASP A 81 9.07 13.56 -13.42
C ASP A 81 7.81 14.42 -13.56
N PHE A 82 6.78 14.19 -12.74
CA PHE A 82 5.51 14.92 -12.79
C PHE A 82 5.31 15.87 -11.61
N ILE A 83 6.30 16.11 -10.74
CA ILE A 83 6.14 16.95 -9.55
C ILE A 83 5.69 18.37 -9.93
N GLU A 84 6.40 19.03 -10.84
CA GLU A 84 6.09 20.39 -11.27
C GLU A 84 4.74 20.46 -12.01
N VAL A 85 4.45 19.44 -12.82
CA VAL A 85 3.16 19.32 -13.53
C VAL A 85 2.00 19.15 -12.53
N THR A 86 2.19 18.37 -11.46
CA THR A 86 1.20 18.21 -10.39
C THR A 86 0.90 19.54 -9.70
N ILE A 87 1.94 20.30 -9.38
CA ILE A 87 1.82 21.62 -8.72
C ILE A 87 1.11 22.61 -9.64
N ALA A 88 1.56 22.74 -10.89
CA ALA A 88 0.96 23.65 -11.87
C ALA A 88 -0.53 23.33 -12.09
N SER A 89 -0.86 22.07 -12.33
CA SER A 89 -2.25 21.61 -12.55
C SER A 89 -3.16 21.86 -11.34
N PHE A 90 -2.64 21.79 -10.13
CA PHE A 90 -3.38 22.14 -8.92
C PHE A 90 -3.75 23.63 -8.91
N TRP A 91 -2.75 24.52 -9.09
CA TRP A 91 -2.96 25.97 -9.04
C TRP A 91 -3.83 26.48 -10.19
N ASP A 92 -3.71 25.92 -11.39
CA ASP A 92 -4.61 26.22 -12.52
C ASP A 92 -6.07 25.96 -12.19
N THR A 93 -6.35 24.87 -11.45
CA THR A 93 -7.71 24.53 -11.04
C THR A 93 -8.35 25.60 -10.17
N PHE A 94 -7.55 26.24 -9.32
CA PHE A 94 -8.03 27.29 -8.40
C PHE A 94 -7.86 28.70 -8.97
N LYS A 95 -7.39 28.84 -10.22
CA LYS A 95 -7.11 30.13 -10.87
C LYS A 95 -6.22 31.05 -10.02
N SER A 96 -5.29 30.46 -9.29
CA SER A 96 -4.36 31.14 -8.39
C SER A 96 -2.97 31.20 -9.01
N GLU A 97 -2.25 32.30 -8.80
CA GLU A 97 -0.88 32.40 -9.25
C GLU A 97 0.06 31.56 -8.36
N PRO A 98 0.95 30.73 -8.94
CA PRO A 98 1.90 29.91 -8.16
C PRO A 98 2.78 30.73 -7.19
N ALA A 99 3.09 31.97 -7.53
CA ALA A 99 3.90 32.87 -6.70
C ALA A 99 3.23 33.32 -5.39
N LYS A 100 1.91 33.14 -5.26
CA LYS A 100 1.14 33.38 -4.02
C LYS A 100 0.80 32.11 -3.28
N ALA A 101 1.30 30.97 -3.77
CA ALA A 101 1.05 29.68 -3.18
C ALA A 101 1.68 29.58 -1.78
N ASP A 102 0.88 29.20 -0.79
CA ASP A 102 1.39 28.87 0.54
C ASP A 102 2.41 27.72 0.43
N ASP A 103 3.64 27.94 0.89
CA ASP A 103 4.70 26.94 0.88
C ASP A 103 4.29 25.62 1.56
N ARG A 104 3.34 25.68 2.52
CA ARG A 104 2.76 24.50 3.18
C ARG A 104 1.96 23.66 2.20
N ILE A 105 1.19 24.30 1.30
CA ILE A 105 0.42 23.58 0.27
C ILE A 105 1.37 22.95 -0.73
N ASN A 106 2.38 23.69 -1.19
CA ASN A 106 3.39 23.14 -2.10
C ASN A 106 4.16 21.97 -1.47
N LYS A 107 4.53 22.07 -0.18
CA LYS A 107 5.16 20.99 0.56
C LYS A 107 4.25 19.76 0.65
N TRP A 108 2.95 19.97 0.86
CA TRP A 108 1.97 18.89 0.88
C TRP A 108 1.77 18.27 -0.51
N LEU A 109 1.68 19.08 -1.57
CA LEU A 109 1.61 18.60 -2.96
C LEU A 109 2.84 17.77 -3.37
N LYS A 110 4.02 18.03 -2.78
CA LYS A 110 5.24 17.22 -2.94
C LYS A 110 5.23 15.94 -2.11
N GLY A 111 4.19 15.69 -1.32
CA GLY A 111 4.08 14.49 -0.49
C GLY A 111 4.11 13.19 -1.31
N LYS A 112 4.85 12.21 -0.80
CA LYS A 112 5.03 10.87 -1.41
C LYS A 112 3.69 10.23 -1.79
N TRP A 113 2.70 10.33 -0.90
CA TRP A 113 1.35 9.81 -1.10
C TRP A 113 0.29 10.85 -0.76
N ILE A 114 -0.76 10.95 -1.58
CA ILE A 114 -1.99 11.70 -1.32
C ILE A 114 -3.17 10.76 -1.57
N ASN A 115 -4.09 10.68 -0.63
CA ASN A 115 -5.27 9.83 -0.75
C ASN A 115 -6.53 10.69 -0.85
N GLU A 116 -7.51 10.22 -1.60
CA GLU A 116 -8.88 10.69 -1.38
C GLU A 116 -9.30 10.44 0.07
N PRO A 117 -10.21 11.25 0.62
CA PRO A 117 -10.75 11.02 1.95
C PRO A 117 -11.49 9.68 2.04
N TYR A 118 -11.07 8.81 2.97
CA TYR A 118 -11.79 7.61 3.36
C TYR A 118 -11.46 7.24 4.82
N GLN A 119 -12.26 6.37 5.43
CA GLN A 119 -12.04 5.96 6.82
C GLN A 119 -10.97 4.86 6.90
N LYS A 120 -9.68 5.24 6.91
CA LYS A 120 -8.55 4.31 6.95
C LYS A 120 -8.67 3.27 8.06
N SER A 121 -9.14 3.67 9.24
CA SER A 121 -9.34 2.78 10.40
C SER A 121 -10.38 1.69 10.21
N ARG A 122 -11.12 1.69 9.10
CA ARG A 122 -12.15 0.69 8.77
C ARG A 122 -11.78 -0.22 7.60
N HIS A 123 -10.64 0.03 6.96
CA HIS A 123 -10.24 -0.68 5.75
C HIS A 123 -8.78 -1.09 5.80
N LEU A 124 -8.52 -2.36 5.55
CA LEU A 124 -7.18 -2.88 5.28
C LEU A 124 -6.97 -2.94 3.76
N PHE A 125 -5.91 -2.33 3.27
CA PHE A 125 -5.59 -2.38 1.85
C PHE A 125 -5.34 -3.82 1.39
N ASN A 126 -5.89 -4.19 0.25
CA ASN A 126 -5.82 -5.51 -0.36
C ASN A 126 -6.63 -6.63 0.33
N LEU A 127 -7.37 -6.37 1.42
CA LEU A 127 -8.12 -7.43 2.10
C LEU A 127 -9.18 -8.07 1.19
N ASP A 128 -9.76 -7.32 0.26
CA ASP A 128 -10.73 -7.81 -0.72
C ASP A 128 -10.19 -8.97 -1.56
N ARG A 129 -8.90 -8.93 -1.90
CA ARG A 129 -8.20 -9.94 -2.70
C ARG A 129 -7.50 -10.99 -1.85
N ALA A 130 -6.95 -10.58 -0.70
CA ALA A 130 -6.17 -11.45 0.17
C ALA A 130 -7.01 -12.43 1.00
N LYS A 131 -8.27 -12.12 1.29
CA LYS A 131 -9.12 -12.83 2.26
C LYS A 131 -9.26 -14.34 2.05
N SER A 132 -9.22 -14.82 0.80
CA SER A 132 -9.24 -16.27 0.50
C SER A 132 -7.93 -16.91 0.93
N ASN A 133 -6.80 -16.37 0.45
CA ASN A 133 -5.47 -16.87 0.78
C ASN A 133 -5.15 -16.75 2.28
N ILE A 134 -5.62 -15.69 2.95
CA ILE A 134 -5.51 -15.55 4.41
C ILE A 134 -6.21 -16.72 5.10
N ARG A 135 -7.42 -17.09 4.68
CA ARG A 135 -8.15 -18.21 5.25
C ARG A 135 -7.46 -19.54 4.99
N ASP A 136 -6.96 -19.74 3.77
CA ASP A 136 -6.33 -21.00 3.36
C ASP A 136 -4.99 -21.21 4.08
N CYS A 137 -4.20 -20.14 4.29
CA CYS A 137 -2.94 -20.16 5.04
C CYS A 137 -3.14 -20.09 6.57
N ASN A 138 -4.33 -19.67 7.04
CA ASN A 138 -4.65 -19.34 8.42
C ASN A 138 -3.70 -18.32 9.07
N PHE A 139 -3.11 -17.43 8.27
CA PHE A 139 -2.39 -16.26 8.77
C PHE A 139 -2.34 -15.13 7.73
N VAL A 140 -2.05 -13.92 8.20
CA VAL A 140 -1.90 -12.73 7.37
C VAL A 140 -0.58 -12.02 7.65
N PHE A 141 0.11 -11.57 6.59
CA PHE A 141 1.15 -10.56 6.71
C PHE A 141 0.52 -9.17 6.81
N ILE A 142 0.94 -8.37 7.78
CA ILE A 142 0.60 -6.95 7.86
C ILE A 142 1.86 -6.14 7.58
N VAL A 143 1.79 -5.30 6.55
CA VAL A 143 2.85 -4.37 6.12
C VAL A 143 2.38 -2.91 6.24
N GLU A 144 3.28 -1.94 5.99
CA GLU A 144 2.97 -0.52 6.16
C GLU A 144 2.26 0.09 4.95
N GLY A 145 2.71 -0.19 3.73
CA GLY A 145 2.37 0.59 2.56
C GLY A 145 1.76 -0.18 1.38
N TYR A 146 1.33 0.62 0.40
CA TYR A 146 0.72 0.08 -0.83
C TYR A 146 1.72 -0.73 -1.67
N PHE A 147 2.97 -0.24 -1.79
CA PHE A 147 3.97 -0.87 -2.63
C PHE A 147 4.46 -2.18 -2.03
N ASP A 148 4.61 -2.25 -0.70
CA ASP A 148 4.96 -3.49 -0.01
C ASP A 148 3.96 -4.60 -0.38
N VAL A 149 2.65 -4.32 -0.24
CA VAL A 149 1.61 -5.27 -0.64
C VAL A 149 1.72 -5.66 -2.11
N LEU A 150 1.88 -4.67 -3.00
CA LEU A 150 1.83 -4.93 -4.45
C LEU A 150 3.06 -5.70 -4.95
N ILE A 151 4.24 -5.45 -4.37
CA ILE A 151 5.46 -6.23 -4.67
C ILE A 151 5.35 -7.64 -4.10
N LEU A 152 4.93 -7.81 -2.83
CA LEU A 152 4.74 -9.13 -2.26
C LEU A 152 3.75 -9.97 -3.10
N LYS A 153 2.64 -9.37 -3.52
CA LYS A 153 1.70 -10.03 -4.43
C LYS A 153 2.30 -10.42 -5.76
N GLN A 154 3.05 -9.52 -6.39
CA GLN A 154 3.74 -9.83 -7.64
C GLN A 154 4.67 -11.05 -7.48
N LYS A 155 5.23 -11.23 -6.29
CA LYS A 155 6.12 -12.35 -5.94
C LYS A 155 5.38 -13.59 -5.43
N GLY A 156 4.03 -13.60 -5.45
CA GLY A 156 3.21 -14.75 -5.09
C GLY A 156 2.80 -14.83 -3.63
N ILE A 157 3.08 -13.81 -2.82
CA ILE A 157 2.61 -13.72 -1.42
C ILE A 157 1.25 -13.03 -1.41
N GLU A 158 0.19 -13.83 -1.46
CA GLU A 158 -1.19 -13.34 -1.64
C GLU A 158 -1.90 -12.99 -0.32
N ASN A 159 -1.47 -13.55 0.82
CA ASN A 159 -2.06 -13.36 2.14
C ASN A 159 -1.50 -12.12 2.86
N VAL A 160 -1.43 -10.98 2.17
CA VAL A 160 -0.83 -9.74 2.66
C VAL A 160 -1.80 -8.57 2.60
N VAL A 161 -1.81 -7.73 3.66
CA VAL A 161 -2.59 -6.48 3.76
C VAL A 161 -1.72 -5.34 4.29
N ALA A 162 -2.14 -4.08 4.06
CA ALA A 162 -1.45 -2.93 4.64
C ALA A 162 -2.35 -2.01 5.46
N LEU A 163 -1.73 -1.35 6.46
CA LEU A 163 -2.36 -0.33 7.30
C LEU A 163 -2.40 1.05 6.62
N CYS A 164 -1.51 1.32 5.67
CA CYS A 164 -1.44 2.57 4.87
C CYS A 164 -1.41 3.86 5.71
N GLY A 165 -0.55 3.89 6.73
CA GLY A 165 -0.32 5.07 7.56
C GLY A 165 -1.41 5.30 8.61
N THR A 166 -2.01 4.24 9.14
CA THR A 166 -2.90 4.27 10.31
C THR A 166 -2.48 3.22 11.33
N ALA A 167 -2.85 3.41 12.60
CA ALA A 167 -2.69 2.37 13.62
C ALA A 167 -3.66 1.22 13.39
N LEU A 168 -3.31 0.01 13.86
CA LEU A 168 -4.23 -1.12 13.88
C LEU A 168 -5.45 -0.79 14.77
N SER A 169 -6.65 -0.77 14.19
CA SER A 169 -7.91 -0.41 14.86
C SER A 169 -8.70 -1.64 15.28
N GLU A 170 -9.72 -1.46 16.14
CA GLU A 170 -10.70 -2.52 16.48
C GLU A 170 -11.48 -3.00 15.25
N TYR A 171 -11.76 -2.12 14.29
CA TYR A 171 -12.39 -2.54 13.04
C TYR A 171 -11.49 -3.42 12.19
N HIS A 172 -10.18 -3.15 12.17
CA HIS A 172 -9.22 -4.00 11.49
C HIS A 172 -9.17 -5.40 12.11
N LEU A 173 -9.14 -5.48 13.45
CA LEU A 173 -9.20 -6.75 14.17
C LEU A 173 -10.47 -7.53 13.86
N ALA A 174 -11.63 -6.87 13.93
CA ALA A 174 -12.92 -7.48 13.61
C ALA A 174 -13.01 -7.97 12.16
N LEU A 175 -12.33 -7.30 11.21
CA LEU A 175 -12.24 -7.77 9.83
C LEU A 175 -11.37 -9.02 9.72
N LEU A 176 -10.16 -9.00 10.33
CA LEU A 176 -9.19 -10.10 10.25
C LEU A 176 -9.70 -11.36 10.96
N TYR A 177 -10.36 -11.23 12.11
CA TYR A 177 -10.90 -12.35 12.89
C TYR A 177 -11.85 -13.26 12.10
N ARG A 178 -12.41 -12.74 11.01
CA ARG A 178 -13.30 -13.51 10.11
C ARG A 178 -12.53 -14.48 9.21
N TYR A 179 -11.21 -14.33 9.12
CA TYR A 179 -10.38 -15.04 8.14
C TYR A 179 -9.23 -15.81 8.77
N CYS A 180 -8.62 -15.28 9.85
CA CYS A 180 -7.53 -15.95 10.57
C CYS A 180 -7.43 -15.43 12.01
N ASP A 181 -6.70 -16.16 12.83
CA ASP A 181 -6.32 -15.78 14.20
C ASP A 181 -4.80 -15.53 14.35
N ARG A 182 -4.04 -15.70 13.27
CA ARG A 182 -2.59 -15.53 13.25
C ARG A 182 -2.17 -14.33 12.41
N VAL A 183 -1.29 -13.51 12.94
CA VAL A 183 -0.79 -12.29 12.28
C VAL A 183 0.73 -12.26 12.34
N VAL A 184 1.37 -12.12 11.19
CA VAL A 184 2.81 -11.86 11.08
C VAL A 184 3.02 -10.39 10.70
N LEU A 185 3.59 -9.61 11.59
CA LEU A 185 3.98 -8.24 11.31
C LEU A 185 5.29 -8.23 10.54
N LEU A 186 5.28 -7.53 9.42
CA LEU A 186 6.40 -7.32 8.54
C LEU A 186 6.48 -5.82 8.25
N LEU A 187 7.00 -5.05 9.22
CA LEU A 187 7.14 -3.61 9.15
C LEU A 187 8.59 -3.23 8.83
N ASP A 188 8.80 -1.97 8.48
CA ASP A 188 10.10 -1.45 8.11
C ASP A 188 11.16 -1.73 9.18
N GLY A 189 12.38 -2.04 8.77
CA GLY A 189 13.49 -2.43 9.66
C GLY A 189 14.11 -1.29 10.46
N ASP A 190 13.45 -0.12 10.53
CA ASP A 190 13.88 1.05 11.30
C ASP A 190 13.34 1.05 12.74
N ASP A 191 13.77 2.03 13.56
CA ASP A 191 13.34 2.13 14.96
C ASP A 191 11.84 2.46 15.10
N ALA A 192 11.28 3.20 14.16
CA ALA A 192 9.86 3.57 14.17
C ALA A 192 8.98 2.33 13.89
N GLY A 193 9.36 1.51 12.91
CA GLY A 193 8.69 0.24 12.61
C GLY A 193 8.78 -0.76 13.76
N ARG A 194 9.93 -0.84 14.45
CA ARG A 194 10.09 -1.67 15.65
C ARG A 194 9.14 -1.26 16.78
N LEU A 195 9.09 0.02 17.13
CA LEU A 195 8.18 0.53 18.16
C LEU A 195 6.70 0.38 17.77
N ALA A 196 6.39 0.53 16.50
CA ALA A 196 5.03 0.28 15.99
C ALA A 196 4.66 -1.21 16.14
N SER A 197 5.58 -2.12 15.81
CA SER A 197 5.37 -3.57 15.92
C SER A 197 5.04 -4.00 17.36
N GLU A 198 5.77 -3.52 18.35
CA GLU A 198 5.51 -3.85 19.76
C GLU A 198 4.10 -3.47 20.21
N LYS A 199 3.65 -2.25 19.86
CA LYS A 199 2.29 -1.78 20.19
C LYS A 199 1.21 -2.60 19.47
N ILE A 200 1.46 -2.98 18.22
CA ILE A 200 0.52 -3.79 17.45
C ILE A 200 0.43 -5.19 18.01
N ILE A 201 1.56 -5.82 18.38
CA ILE A 201 1.59 -7.16 19.01
C ILE A 201 0.80 -7.18 20.32
N GLN A 202 1.03 -6.20 21.20
CA GLN A 202 0.25 -6.12 22.44
C GLN A 202 -1.24 -6.08 22.14
N LYS A 203 -1.66 -5.22 21.20
CA LYS A 203 -3.06 -5.11 20.82
C LYS A 203 -3.63 -6.39 20.22
N LEU A 204 -2.86 -7.11 19.39
CA LEU A 204 -3.25 -8.40 18.82
C LEU A 204 -3.48 -9.44 19.92
N ASN A 205 -2.53 -9.57 20.86
CA ASN A 205 -2.60 -10.52 21.96
C ASN A 205 -3.79 -10.23 22.90
N ASP A 206 -4.04 -8.95 23.20
CA ASP A 206 -5.20 -8.52 24.02
C ASP A 206 -6.55 -8.86 23.36
N ASN A 207 -6.56 -9.11 22.05
CA ASN A 207 -7.73 -9.45 21.26
C ASN A 207 -7.73 -10.90 20.73
N ASN A 208 -7.02 -11.81 21.39
CA ASN A 208 -6.96 -13.25 21.11
C ASN A 208 -6.38 -13.61 19.71
N PHE A 209 -5.52 -12.75 19.13
CA PHE A 209 -4.72 -13.12 17.97
C PHE A 209 -3.36 -13.66 18.42
N ILE A 210 -2.82 -14.57 17.65
CA ILE A 210 -1.41 -14.99 17.75
C ILE A 210 -0.58 -14.03 16.91
N GLY A 211 -0.11 -12.94 17.54
CA GLY A 211 0.73 -11.95 16.88
C GLY A 211 2.20 -12.34 16.92
N LYS A 212 2.88 -12.27 15.78
CA LYS A 212 4.31 -12.55 15.61
C LYS A 212 4.99 -11.40 14.87
N ILE A 213 6.29 -11.16 15.13
CA ILE A 213 7.09 -10.13 14.44
C ILE A 213 8.19 -10.81 13.64
N LEU A 214 8.25 -10.51 12.36
CA LEU A 214 9.34 -10.91 11.49
C LEU A 214 10.23 -9.70 11.22
N HIS A 215 11.38 -9.64 11.87
CA HIS A 215 12.33 -8.54 11.71
C HIS A 215 13.17 -8.73 10.47
N LEU A 216 13.04 -7.79 9.54
CA LEU A 216 13.89 -7.68 8.36
C LEU A 216 15.30 -7.19 8.73
N PRO A 217 16.30 -7.39 7.86
CA PRO A 217 17.60 -6.75 7.98
C PRO A 217 17.49 -5.23 8.14
N GLU A 218 18.48 -4.60 8.77
CA GLU A 218 18.46 -3.14 8.95
C GLU A 218 18.34 -2.40 7.62
N LYS A 219 17.49 -1.38 7.59
CA LYS A 219 17.20 -0.54 6.41
C LYS A 219 16.64 -1.30 5.21
N CYS A 220 16.04 -2.44 5.43
CA CYS A 220 15.39 -3.25 4.42
C CYS A 220 13.87 -3.18 4.63
N ASP A 221 13.16 -2.72 3.62
CA ASP A 221 11.70 -2.70 3.59
C ASP A 221 11.18 -4.05 3.04
N PRO A 222 9.91 -4.42 3.25
CA PRO A 222 9.36 -5.69 2.77
C PRO A 222 9.46 -5.88 1.26
N ASP A 223 9.26 -4.83 0.47
CA ASP A 223 9.40 -4.86 -0.98
C ASP A 223 10.86 -5.10 -1.41
N ASP A 224 11.82 -4.38 -0.81
CA ASP A 224 13.26 -4.58 -1.06
C ASP A 224 13.71 -6.00 -0.68
N PHE A 225 13.20 -6.52 0.44
CA PHE A 225 13.56 -7.87 0.88
C PHE A 225 13.18 -8.92 -0.15
N VAL A 226 11.94 -8.95 -0.62
CA VAL A 226 11.51 -9.99 -1.58
C VAL A 226 12.06 -9.80 -2.98
N ILE A 227 12.45 -8.59 -3.37
CA ILE A 227 13.15 -8.32 -4.62
C ILE A 227 14.57 -8.93 -4.57
N ASN A 228 15.30 -8.70 -3.49
CA ASN A 228 16.71 -9.07 -3.37
C ASN A 228 16.92 -10.54 -2.94
N TYR A 229 16.06 -11.07 -2.07
CA TYR A 229 16.26 -12.39 -1.45
C TYR A 229 15.20 -13.42 -1.84
N GLY A 230 14.16 -13.00 -2.56
CA GLY A 230 13.08 -13.85 -3.02
C GLY A 230 11.98 -14.10 -1.97
N PRO A 231 10.77 -14.50 -2.42
CA PRO A 231 9.62 -14.69 -1.54
C PRO A 231 9.74 -15.92 -0.63
N GLN A 232 10.47 -16.95 -1.04
CA GLN A 232 10.55 -18.22 -0.30
C GLN A 232 11.20 -18.01 1.08
N ASN A 233 12.26 -17.20 1.16
CA ASN A 233 12.92 -16.88 2.43
C ASN A 233 11.96 -16.23 3.43
N LEU A 234 11.05 -15.38 2.96
CA LEU A 234 10.05 -14.75 3.79
C LEU A 234 8.97 -15.75 4.26
N ILE A 235 8.51 -16.61 3.36
CA ILE A 235 7.51 -17.65 3.66
C ILE A 235 8.05 -18.65 4.67
N ASP A 236 9.27 -19.14 4.47
CA ASP A 236 9.91 -20.13 5.35
C ASP A 236 10.14 -19.55 6.75
N ALA A 237 10.62 -18.29 6.83
CA ALA A 237 10.79 -17.60 8.10
C ALA A 237 9.46 -17.39 8.84
N ALA A 238 8.39 -17.04 8.13
CA ALA A 238 7.07 -16.89 8.71
C ALA A 238 6.52 -18.21 9.25
N ASN A 239 6.63 -19.30 8.48
CA ASN A 239 6.19 -20.63 8.90
C ASN A 239 6.98 -21.09 10.14
N GLN A 240 8.30 -20.99 10.13
CA GLN A 240 9.14 -21.31 11.28
C GLN A 240 8.72 -20.53 12.53
N LEU A 241 8.43 -19.24 12.37
CA LEU A 241 8.02 -18.37 13.46
C LEU A 241 6.62 -18.75 14.01
N LEU A 242 5.67 -19.06 13.14
CA LEU A 242 4.32 -19.46 13.50
C LEU A 242 4.27 -20.81 14.23
N ASP A 243 5.19 -21.73 13.89
CA ASP A 243 5.29 -23.04 14.54
C ASP A 243 6.10 -23.01 15.85
N SER A 244 6.73 -21.88 16.18
CA SER A 244 7.53 -21.70 17.38
C SER A 244 6.75 -20.99 18.51
N GLU A 245 7.25 -21.13 19.75
CA GLU A 245 6.77 -20.34 20.90
C GLU A 245 7.31 -18.91 20.89
N GLN A 246 8.29 -18.60 20.03
CA GLN A 246 8.89 -17.27 19.94
C GLN A 246 7.89 -16.21 19.47
N SER A 247 7.99 -15.02 20.03
CA SER A 247 7.16 -13.87 19.60
C SER A 247 7.72 -13.16 18.38
N PHE A 248 9.00 -13.33 18.10
CA PHE A 248 9.68 -12.72 16.95
C PHE A 248 10.78 -13.61 16.39
N LEU A 249 11.12 -13.39 15.13
CA LEU A 249 12.27 -13.95 14.43
C LEU A 249 13.00 -12.85 13.68
N LYS A 250 14.33 -12.84 13.74
CA LYS A 250 15.17 -11.96 12.91
C LYS A 250 15.69 -12.74 11.72
N ILE A 251 15.37 -12.30 10.51
CA ILE A 251 15.93 -12.90 9.30
C ILE A 251 17.39 -12.48 9.18
N ILE A 252 18.28 -13.48 9.07
CA ILE A 252 19.68 -13.29 8.79
C ILE A 252 19.91 -13.72 7.33
N VAL A 253 20.35 -12.79 6.50
CA VAL A 253 20.76 -13.09 5.12
C VAL A 253 22.28 -13.15 5.07
N SER A 254 22.79 -14.21 4.49
CA SER A 254 24.23 -14.44 4.29
C SER A 254 24.69 -13.86 2.96
#